data_15c33d71a61a5bad723e8d57a20383d0
#
_entry.id   15c33d71a61a5bad723e8d57a20383d0
#
_cell.length_a   1.000
_cell.length_b   1.000
_cell.length_c   1.000
_cell.angle_alpha   90.00
_cell.angle_beta   90.00
_cell.angle_gamma   90.00
#
_symmetry.space_group_name_H-M   'P 1'
#
loop_
_entity.id
_entity.type
_entity.pdbx_description
1 polymer ?
#
loop_
_entity_poly.entity_id
_entity_poly.type
_entity_poly.pdbx_seq_one_letter_code
_entity_poly.pdbx_strand_id
1 'polypeptide(L)'
;MDRKEALSNWQEMKFGLFIHWGIYSLLERGEWVMYSERIPVAEYEKLAGRFNPVNYNPREWVRIARDAGMRYIVITAKHHDGFSMFKTGVSPFNITDAAPYKRDVMAELAEACREGGIKLGFYYSHVREWRHPMAQSFELQGDTNKVGNYGNFWDYPEECRKNLQVYIDEFDIPQIKELLTQYGDILTIWFDTPSLIRPDQAAALRDTVYELQPACLVNSRLCDYLETDYRSSGDNEIPAVPSNEPWETCMTMGHAWGYTTDGYFGEAREMIRSLADVVSKGGNLLLNVGPSPLGEIPQGAQAELAKLGAWFRKNGEAIYGTSPSPFKQQPSWGKVTRKGNTLYLFIYDQSRKDIGLSGLYSKVLSCKHL
;
A
#
# COMPACT_ATOMS: atom_id res chain seq x y z
N MET A 1 12.12 -15.04 -13.24
CA MET A 1 12.71 -13.79 -12.68
C MET A 1 13.14 -14.09 -11.27
N ASP A 2 14.38 -13.80 -10.92
CA ASP A 2 14.82 -13.91 -9.53
C ASP A 2 14.37 -12.68 -8.71
N ARG A 3 14.51 -12.74 -7.37
CA ARG A 3 14.04 -11.69 -6.47
C ARG A 3 14.82 -10.37 -6.64
N LYS A 4 16.10 -10.44 -6.90
CA LYS A 4 16.93 -9.23 -7.12
C LYS A 4 16.51 -8.49 -8.38
N GLU A 5 16.20 -9.21 -9.43
CA GLU A 5 15.64 -8.63 -10.66
C GLU A 5 14.23 -8.08 -10.42
N ALA A 6 13.39 -8.80 -9.66
CA ALA A 6 12.05 -8.33 -9.27
C ALA A 6 12.12 -7.02 -8.48
N LEU A 7 13.03 -6.92 -7.51
CA LEU A 7 13.25 -5.72 -6.71
C LEU A 7 13.71 -4.54 -7.58
N SER A 8 14.65 -4.77 -8.49
CA SER A 8 15.10 -3.75 -9.43
C SER A 8 13.94 -3.25 -10.32
N ASN A 9 13.15 -4.16 -10.85
CA ASN A 9 11.99 -3.82 -11.67
C ASN A 9 10.94 -3.04 -10.88
N TRP A 10 10.69 -3.43 -9.62
CA TRP A 10 9.78 -2.70 -8.74
C TRP A 10 10.28 -1.28 -8.44
N GLN A 11 11.59 -1.09 -8.19
CA GLN A 11 12.17 0.23 -7.99
C GLN A 11 11.97 1.16 -9.20
N GLU A 12 11.96 0.61 -10.42
CA GLU A 12 11.70 1.37 -11.65
C GLU A 12 10.23 1.76 -11.83
N MET A 13 9.30 1.12 -11.12
CA MET A 13 7.87 1.43 -11.20
C MET A 13 7.51 2.77 -10.59
N LYS A 14 8.21 3.23 -9.58
CA LYS A 14 8.13 4.54 -8.91
C LYS A 14 6.78 4.93 -8.31
N PHE A 15 5.66 4.53 -8.89
CA PHE A 15 4.33 5.00 -8.51
C PHE A 15 3.28 3.90 -8.60
N GLY A 16 2.57 3.65 -7.50
CA GLY A 16 1.51 2.66 -7.37
C GLY A 16 0.24 3.22 -6.77
N LEU A 17 -0.87 2.49 -6.96
CA LEU A 17 -2.16 2.73 -6.31
C LEU A 17 -2.29 1.80 -5.11
N PHE A 18 -2.56 2.35 -3.94
CA PHE A 18 -3.01 1.59 -2.78
C PHE A 18 -4.54 1.62 -2.71
N ILE A 19 -5.18 0.51 -2.37
CA ILE A 19 -6.62 0.44 -2.26
C ILE A 19 -6.98 -0.16 -0.90
N HIS A 20 -7.59 0.65 -0.02
CA HIS A 20 -8.17 0.16 1.22
C HIS A 20 -9.66 -0.02 1.05
N TRP A 21 -10.09 -1.27 0.90
CA TRP A 21 -11.48 -1.59 0.65
C TRP A 21 -11.91 -2.89 1.33
N GLY A 22 -13.06 -2.85 2.01
CA GLY A 22 -13.61 -3.94 2.78
C GLY A 22 -15.00 -3.59 3.32
N ILE A 23 -15.55 -4.45 4.18
CA ILE A 23 -16.89 -4.24 4.76
C ILE A 23 -16.97 -2.98 5.64
N TYR A 24 -15.84 -2.47 6.15
CA TYR A 24 -15.77 -1.20 6.87
C TYR A 24 -16.23 -0.01 6.01
N SER A 25 -16.16 -0.10 4.68
CA SER A 25 -16.67 0.95 3.80
C SER A 25 -18.17 1.19 3.95
N LEU A 26 -18.95 0.18 4.38
CA LEU A 26 -20.38 0.33 4.70
C LEU A 26 -20.64 1.31 5.84
N LEU A 27 -19.67 1.51 6.72
CA LEU A 27 -19.78 2.43 7.86
C LEU A 27 -19.31 3.84 7.51
N GLU A 28 -18.63 4.04 6.38
CA GLU A 28 -18.26 5.34 5.81
C GLU A 28 -17.40 6.24 6.72
N ARG A 29 -16.69 5.63 7.66
CA ARG A 29 -15.86 6.30 8.69
C ARG A 29 -14.42 5.77 8.76
N GLY A 30 -13.93 5.25 7.63
CA GLY A 30 -12.59 4.70 7.52
C GLY A 30 -12.49 3.23 8.00
N GLU A 31 -11.31 2.67 7.84
CA GLU A 31 -11.01 1.24 8.03
C GLU A 31 -10.83 0.84 9.50
N TRP A 32 -10.57 1.82 10.38
CA TRP A 32 -10.41 1.61 11.83
C TRP A 32 -11.70 1.70 12.63
N VAL A 33 -12.85 1.88 11.99
CA VAL A 33 -14.14 2.15 12.64
C VAL A 33 -14.53 1.06 13.66
N MET A 34 -14.26 -0.22 13.37
CA MET A 34 -14.52 -1.32 14.31
C MET A 34 -13.77 -1.11 15.64
N TYR A 35 -12.50 -0.73 15.56
CA TYR A 35 -11.66 -0.46 16.74
C TYR A 35 -12.06 0.85 17.44
N SER A 36 -12.20 1.93 16.69
CA SER A 36 -12.46 3.27 17.24
C SER A 36 -13.78 3.35 17.99
N GLU A 37 -14.80 2.63 17.52
CA GLU A 37 -16.12 2.56 18.11
C GLU A 37 -16.32 1.32 19.00
N ARG A 38 -15.31 0.45 19.11
CA ARG A 38 -15.35 -0.81 19.87
C ARG A 38 -16.58 -1.65 19.50
N ILE A 39 -16.81 -1.79 18.18
CA ILE A 39 -17.97 -2.55 17.69
C ILE A 39 -17.74 -4.03 18.03
N PRO A 40 -18.67 -4.68 18.77
CA PRO A 40 -18.54 -6.09 19.07
C PRO A 40 -18.45 -6.94 17.81
N VAL A 41 -17.64 -8.01 17.84
CA VAL A 41 -17.47 -8.94 16.71
C VAL A 41 -18.82 -9.43 16.17
N ALA A 42 -19.71 -9.85 17.06
CA ALA A 42 -21.05 -10.35 16.70
C ALA A 42 -21.92 -9.31 15.96
N GLU A 43 -21.70 -8.01 16.18
CA GLU A 43 -22.39 -6.95 15.46
C GLU A 43 -21.68 -6.60 14.16
N TYR A 44 -20.32 -6.56 14.17
CA TYR A 44 -19.53 -6.24 13.00
C TYR A 44 -19.67 -7.30 11.88
N GLU A 45 -19.71 -8.58 12.23
CA GLU A 45 -19.90 -9.68 11.27
C GLU A 45 -21.21 -9.56 10.47
N LYS A 46 -22.24 -8.93 11.02
CA LYS A 46 -23.52 -8.71 10.31
C LYS A 46 -23.36 -7.80 9.09
N LEU A 47 -22.31 -6.98 9.05
CA LEU A 47 -22.01 -6.10 7.90
C LEU A 47 -21.75 -6.91 6.64
N ALA A 48 -21.13 -8.09 6.77
CA ALA A 48 -20.85 -8.95 5.61
C ALA A 48 -22.12 -9.26 4.81
N GLY A 49 -23.25 -9.55 5.50
CA GLY A 49 -24.55 -9.80 4.86
C GLY A 49 -25.14 -8.59 4.12
N ARG A 50 -24.58 -7.39 4.29
CA ARG A 50 -24.99 -6.15 3.63
C ARG A 50 -24.01 -5.70 2.55
N PHE A 51 -22.81 -6.29 2.49
CA PHE A 51 -21.75 -5.89 1.56
C PHE A 51 -22.00 -6.46 0.18
N ASN A 52 -22.54 -5.63 -0.71
CA ASN A 52 -22.90 -6.00 -2.08
C ASN A 52 -22.41 -4.96 -3.08
N PRO A 53 -21.13 -4.97 -3.46
CA PRO A 53 -20.51 -3.96 -4.31
C PRO A 53 -20.91 -4.12 -5.79
N VAL A 54 -22.16 -3.84 -6.12
CA VAL A 54 -22.75 -4.02 -7.45
C VAL A 54 -22.13 -3.17 -8.55
N ASN A 55 -21.45 -2.08 -8.19
CA ASN A 55 -20.79 -1.18 -9.13
C ASN A 55 -19.28 -1.46 -9.25
N TYR A 56 -18.77 -2.50 -8.58
CA TYR A 56 -17.37 -2.88 -8.69
C TYR A 56 -17.00 -3.23 -10.14
N ASN A 57 -16.04 -2.50 -10.66
CA ASN A 57 -15.51 -2.69 -12.01
C ASN A 57 -13.97 -2.68 -11.98
N PRO A 58 -13.31 -3.85 -11.91
CA PRO A 58 -11.86 -3.93 -11.80
C PRO A 58 -11.13 -3.37 -13.03
N ARG A 59 -11.70 -3.49 -14.22
CA ARG A 59 -11.10 -2.91 -15.45
C ARG A 59 -11.08 -1.39 -15.38
N GLU A 60 -12.12 -0.78 -14.81
CA GLU A 60 -12.18 0.67 -14.59
C GLU A 60 -11.14 1.13 -13.55
N TRP A 61 -10.97 0.38 -12.45
CA TRP A 61 -9.94 0.68 -11.46
C TRP A 61 -8.54 0.62 -12.07
N VAL A 62 -8.25 -0.43 -12.85
CA VAL A 62 -6.97 -0.59 -13.57
C VAL A 62 -6.78 0.53 -14.59
N ARG A 63 -7.84 0.93 -15.32
CA ARG A 63 -7.79 2.06 -16.25
C ARG A 63 -7.44 3.35 -15.54
N ILE A 64 -8.12 3.67 -14.42
CA ILE A 64 -7.86 4.87 -13.62
C ILE A 64 -6.40 4.89 -13.14
N ALA A 65 -5.90 3.79 -12.57
CA ALA A 65 -4.52 3.68 -12.11
C ALA A 65 -3.51 3.91 -13.25
N ARG A 66 -3.69 3.20 -14.37
CA ARG A 66 -2.82 3.32 -15.54
C ARG A 66 -2.82 4.73 -16.12
N ASP A 67 -4.01 5.31 -16.30
CA ASP A 67 -4.19 6.63 -16.88
C ASP A 67 -3.62 7.74 -15.97
N ALA A 68 -3.58 7.51 -14.64
CA ALA A 68 -2.89 8.34 -13.67
C ALA A 68 -1.36 8.19 -13.67
N GLY A 69 -0.81 7.23 -14.43
CA GLY A 69 0.63 6.96 -14.50
C GLY A 69 1.12 5.89 -13.51
N MET A 70 0.24 5.19 -12.81
CA MET A 70 0.64 4.13 -11.87
C MET A 70 1.04 2.85 -12.60
N ARG A 71 1.95 2.08 -12.01
CA ARG A 71 2.52 0.85 -12.60
C ARG A 71 2.13 -0.41 -11.83
N TYR A 72 1.66 -0.28 -10.61
CA TYR A 72 1.21 -1.38 -9.77
C TYR A 72 0.04 -0.95 -8.89
N ILE A 73 -0.69 -1.94 -8.41
CA ILE A 73 -1.77 -1.81 -7.43
C ILE A 73 -1.45 -2.71 -6.25
N VAL A 74 -1.63 -2.20 -5.03
CA VAL A 74 -1.69 -3.01 -3.80
C VAL A 74 -3.09 -2.84 -3.22
N ILE A 75 -3.76 -3.93 -2.88
CA ILE A 75 -5.12 -3.90 -2.34
C ILE A 75 -5.22 -4.69 -1.04
N THR A 76 -6.04 -4.24 -0.10
CA THR A 76 -6.33 -4.98 1.13
C THR A 76 -7.05 -6.30 0.83
N ALA A 77 -6.29 -7.41 0.82
CA ALA A 77 -6.87 -8.75 0.75
C ALA A 77 -7.57 -9.10 2.08
N LYS A 78 -6.94 -8.74 3.21
CA LYS A 78 -7.52 -8.78 4.56
C LYS A 78 -6.96 -7.64 5.39
N HIS A 79 -7.81 -6.78 5.94
CA HIS A 79 -7.45 -5.73 6.89
C HIS A 79 -7.61 -6.21 8.33
N HIS A 80 -7.41 -5.36 9.32
CA HIS A 80 -7.46 -5.68 10.76
C HIS A 80 -8.84 -6.16 11.25
N ASP A 81 -9.89 -5.91 10.50
CA ASP A 81 -11.25 -6.39 10.79
C ASP A 81 -11.46 -7.90 10.51
N GLY A 82 -10.49 -8.51 9.81
CA GLY A 82 -10.49 -9.94 9.51
C GLY A 82 -11.38 -10.38 8.35
N PHE A 83 -12.06 -9.43 7.66
CA PHE A 83 -12.84 -9.79 6.49
C PHE A 83 -11.93 -10.04 5.28
N SER A 84 -12.01 -11.25 4.74
CA SER A 84 -11.23 -11.61 3.56
C SER A 84 -11.96 -11.20 2.29
N MET A 85 -11.35 -10.30 1.52
CA MET A 85 -11.88 -9.82 0.24
C MET A 85 -11.62 -10.79 -0.91
N PHE A 86 -11.25 -12.02 -0.61
CA PHE A 86 -10.95 -13.11 -1.56
C PHE A 86 -11.58 -14.41 -1.09
N LYS A 87 -11.70 -15.36 -1.99
CA LYS A 87 -12.18 -16.70 -1.66
C LYS A 87 -11.11 -17.44 -0.85
N THR A 88 -11.43 -17.75 0.40
CA THR A 88 -10.55 -18.52 1.30
C THR A 88 -11.30 -19.71 1.89
N GLY A 89 -10.60 -20.84 2.00
CA GLY A 89 -11.10 -22.02 2.74
C GLY A 89 -10.79 -21.95 4.25
N VAL A 90 -10.01 -20.95 4.69
CA VAL A 90 -9.58 -20.81 6.08
C VAL A 90 -10.67 -20.23 6.98
N SER A 91 -11.47 -19.31 6.44
CA SER A 91 -12.52 -18.62 7.19
C SER A 91 -13.77 -18.42 6.35
N PRO A 92 -14.98 -18.69 6.89
CA PRO A 92 -16.22 -18.37 6.21
C PRO A 92 -16.51 -16.85 6.18
N PHE A 93 -15.75 -16.03 6.92
CA PHE A 93 -15.89 -14.58 6.95
C PHE A 93 -15.15 -13.96 5.76
N ASN A 94 -15.65 -14.22 4.56
CA ASN A 94 -15.08 -13.76 3.31
C ASN A 94 -16.17 -13.31 2.33
N ILE A 95 -15.76 -12.61 1.28
CA ILE A 95 -16.68 -11.99 0.32
C ILE A 95 -17.51 -13.02 -0.47
N THR A 96 -17.01 -14.24 -0.67
CA THR A 96 -17.74 -15.27 -1.42
C THR A 96 -18.75 -16.03 -0.56
N ASP A 97 -18.49 -16.22 0.72
CA ASP A 97 -19.32 -17.02 1.61
C ASP A 97 -20.28 -16.17 2.43
N ALA A 98 -19.79 -15.07 3.03
CA ALA A 98 -20.58 -14.25 3.95
C ALA A 98 -21.33 -13.10 3.26
N ALA A 99 -20.84 -12.57 2.14
CA ALA A 99 -21.48 -11.45 1.46
C ALA A 99 -22.49 -11.90 0.38
N PRO A 100 -23.53 -11.12 0.10
CA PRO A 100 -24.48 -11.43 -0.98
C PRO A 100 -23.87 -11.30 -2.37
N TYR A 101 -22.74 -10.62 -2.51
CA TYR A 101 -22.03 -10.43 -3.77
C TYR A 101 -21.53 -11.74 -4.42
N LYS A 102 -21.10 -12.71 -3.60
CA LYS A 102 -20.76 -14.10 -4.00
C LYS A 102 -19.68 -14.24 -5.09
N ARG A 103 -18.94 -13.18 -5.40
CA ARG A 103 -17.85 -13.20 -6.41
C ARG A 103 -16.51 -12.91 -5.72
N ASP A 104 -15.44 -13.44 -6.30
CA ASP A 104 -14.08 -13.21 -5.81
C ASP A 104 -13.50 -11.95 -6.46
N VAL A 105 -13.51 -10.84 -5.71
CA VAL A 105 -13.04 -9.54 -6.21
C VAL A 105 -11.54 -9.53 -6.50
N MET A 106 -10.75 -10.36 -5.80
CA MET A 106 -9.31 -10.46 -6.05
C MET A 106 -9.01 -11.20 -7.34
N ALA A 107 -9.77 -12.24 -7.67
CA ALA A 107 -9.65 -12.96 -8.94
C ALA A 107 -9.97 -12.03 -10.12
N GLU A 108 -11.05 -11.25 -10.01
CA GLU A 108 -11.44 -10.29 -11.03
C GLU A 108 -10.42 -9.17 -11.20
N LEU A 109 -9.86 -8.65 -10.10
CA LEU A 109 -8.82 -7.62 -10.15
C LEU A 109 -7.52 -8.15 -10.74
N ALA A 110 -7.11 -9.38 -10.36
CA ALA A 110 -5.90 -10.01 -10.88
C ALA A 110 -5.98 -10.19 -12.41
N GLU A 111 -7.15 -10.60 -12.93
CA GLU A 111 -7.37 -10.68 -14.36
C GLU A 111 -7.30 -9.31 -15.04
N ALA A 112 -7.98 -8.32 -14.49
CA ALA A 112 -7.97 -6.95 -15.02
C ALA A 112 -6.56 -6.33 -14.99
N CYS A 113 -5.79 -6.57 -13.94
CA CYS A 113 -4.39 -6.12 -13.83
C CYS A 113 -3.52 -6.76 -14.93
N ARG A 114 -3.66 -8.06 -15.16
CA ARG A 114 -2.93 -8.78 -16.21
C ARG A 114 -3.28 -8.23 -17.60
N GLU A 115 -4.57 -8.03 -17.89
CA GLU A 115 -5.04 -7.44 -19.15
C GLU A 115 -4.56 -6.00 -19.34
N GLY A 116 -4.56 -5.20 -18.26
CA GLY A 116 -4.16 -3.79 -18.27
C GLY A 116 -2.65 -3.54 -18.17
N GLY A 117 -1.84 -4.58 -17.98
CA GLY A 117 -0.38 -4.46 -17.82
C GLY A 117 0.05 -3.79 -16.51
N ILE A 118 -0.78 -3.83 -15.48
CA ILE A 118 -0.51 -3.34 -14.11
C ILE A 118 -0.08 -4.52 -13.24
N LYS A 119 0.93 -4.35 -12.40
CA LYS A 119 1.32 -5.38 -11.44
C LYS A 119 0.41 -5.33 -10.20
N LEU A 120 0.07 -6.50 -9.65
CA LEU A 120 -0.79 -6.63 -8.48
C LEU A 120 0.01 -7.09 -7.26
N GLY A 121 -0.21 -6.45 -6.12
CA GLY A 121 0.22 -6.87 -4.80
C GLY A 121 -0.97 -6.90 -3.83
N PHE A 122 -0.81 -7.64 -2.74
CA PHE A 122 -1.83 -7.74 -1.70
C PHE A 122 -1.31 -7.16 -0.38
N TYR A 123 -2.07 -6.25 0.21
CA TYR A 123 -1.92 -5.91 1.62
C TYR A 123 -2.54 -7.04 2.46
N TYR A 124 -1.84 -7.45 3.51
CA TYR A 124 -2.28 -8.48 4.41
C TYR A 124 -1.94 -8.12 5.87
N SER A 125 -2.96 -8.00 6.71
CA SER A 125 -2.80 -7.84 8.15
C SER A 125 -2.49 -9.19 8.80
N HIS A 126 -1.25 -9.41 9.21
CA HIS A 126 -0.75 -10.71 9.64
C HIS A 126 -0.74 -10.93 11.16
N VAL A 127 -0.74 -9.87 11.95
CA VAL A 127 -0.68 -9.96 13.43
C VAL A 127 -1.97 -9.47 14.07
N ARG A 128 -2.53 -8.43 13.47
CA ARG A 128 -3.71 -7.77 13.99
C ARG A 128 -4.95 -8.25 13.28
N GLU A 129 -5.82 -8.90 14.02
CA GLU A 129 -7.17 -9.21 13.57
C GLU A 129 -8.13 -9.07 14.76
N TRP A 130 -8.99 -8.06 14.70
CA TRP A 130 -9.93 -7.78 15.80
C TRP A 130 -11.01 -8.84 15.96
N ARG A 131 -11.25 -9.63 14.95
CA ARG A 131 -12.23 -10.71 14.96
C ARG A 131 -11.69 -12.00 15.58
N HIS A 132 -10.38 -12.25 15.50
CA HIS A 132 -9.81 -13.54 15.87
C HIS A 132 -9.28 -13.55 17.32
N PRO A 133 -9.73 -14.50 18.17
CA PRO A 133 -9.35 -14.51 19.59
C PRO A 133 -7.86 -14.80 19.84
N MET A 134 -7.15 -15.42 18.89
CA MET A 134 -5.73 -15.75 19.01
C MET A 134 -4.81 -14.73 18.36
N ALA A 135 -5.35 -13.80 17.57
CA ALA A 135 -4.57 -12.72 16.97
C ALA A 135 -4.16 -11.73 18.05
N GLN A 136 -2.96 -11.19 17.92
CA GLN A 136 -2.32 -10.27 18.88
C GLN A 136 -2.05 -10.87 20.27
N SER A 137 -0.80 -10.79 20.67
CA SER A 137 -0.36 -11.14 22.02
C SER A 137 0.45 -9.99 22.59
N PHE A 138 0.24 -9.68 23.87
CA PHE A 138 1.06 -8.74 24.63
C PHE A 138 2.45 -9.28 25.01
N GLU A 139 2.77 -10.50 24.64
CA GLU A 139 3.99 -11.16 25.14
C GLU A 139 5.31 -10.53 24.66
N LEU A 140 5.26 -9.61 23.72
CA LEU A 140 6.44 -8.84 23.30
C LEU A 140 6.61 -7.60 24.17
N GLN A 141 6.80 -7.84 25.46
CA GLN A 141 6.89 -6.79 26.45
C GLN A 141 8.31 -6.44 26.80
N GLY A 142 8.65 -5.29 26.50
CA GLY A 142 9.79 -4.60 27.02
C GLY A 142 9.55 -3.11 27.13
N ASP A 143 8.64 -2.57 26.35
CA ASP A 143 8.41 -1.14 26.30
C ASP A 143 6.91 -0.82 26.35
N THR A 144 6.37 -0.73 27.57
CA THR A 144 4.99 -0.33 27.84
C THR A 144 4.63 1.08 27.37
N ASN A 145 5.61 1.85 26.92
CA ASN A 145 5.42 3.24 26.46
C ASN A 145 5.22 3.36 24.94
N LYS A 146 5.48 2.32 24.17
CA LYS A 146 5.39 2.38 22.69
C LYS A 146 4.17 1.75 22.10
N VAL A 147 3.36 1.05 22.84
CA VAL A 147 2.28 0.25 22.28
C VAL A 147 0.95 0.77 22.75
N GLY A 148 0.32 1.57 21.90
CA GLY A 148 -1.14 1.60 21.90
C GLY A 148 -1.60 0.16 21.66
N ASN A 149 -2.33 -0.40 22.62
CA ASN A 149 -2.97 -1.69 22.46
C ASN A 149 -4.11 -1.55 21.45
N TYR A 150 -3.82 -1.80 20.19
CA TYR A 150 -4.79 -1.74 19.10
C TYR A 150 -5.51 -3.09 18.86
N GLY A 151 -5.51 -3.99 19.84
CA GLY A 151 -6.23 -5.26 19.81
C GLY A 151 -7.68 -5.14 20.23
N ASN A 152 -8.46 -6.19 19.94
CA ASN A 152 -9.81 -6.32 20.44
C ASN A 152 -9.81 -6.80 21.90
N PHE A 153 -9.86 -5.87 22.84
CA PHE A 153 -9.92 -6.13 24.29
C PHE A 153 -11.37 -6.05 24.83
N TRP A 154 -12.32 -5.63 24.03
CA TRP A 154 -13.73 -5.56 24.44
C TRP A 154 -14.46 -6.89 24.25
N ASP A 155 -14.11 -7.70 23.24
CA ASP A 155 -14.62 -9.08 23.10
C ASP A 155 -13.64 -10.10 23.68
N TYR A 156 -12.33 -9.84 23.62
CA TYR A 156 -11.26 -10.75 24.05
C TYR A 156 -10.32 -10.08 25.07
N PRO A 157 -10.82 -9.84 26.32
CA PRO A 157 -10.04 -9.13 27.34
C PRO A 157 -8.92 -9.97 27.94
N GLU A 158 -8.93 -11.30 27.77
CA GLU A 158 -7.99 -12.21 28.40
C GLU A 158 -6.77 -12.46 27.51
N GLU A 159 -5.81 -11.54 27.57
CA GLU A 159 -4.59 -11.60 26.77
C GLU A 159 -3.78 -12.89 26.98
N CYS A 160 -3.77 -13.43 28.20
CA CYS A 160 -3.07 -14.68 28.51
C CYS A 160 -3.60 -15.92 27.74
N ARG A 161 -4.75 -15.81 27.11
CA ARG A 161 -5.31 -16.87 26.26
C ARG A 161 -4.95 -16.72 24.80
N LYS A 162 -4.42 -15.57 24.39
CA LYS A 162 -4.02 -15.34 23.00
C LYS A 162 -2.74 -16.07 22.67
N ASN A 163 -2.68 -16.66 21.51
CA ASN A 163 -1.51 -17.36 21.00
C ASN A 163 -1.29 -17.03 19.53
N LEU A 164 -0.43 -16.05 19.28
CA LEU A 164 -0.13 -15.60 17.92
C LEU A 164 0.45 -16.72 17.04
N GLN A 165 1.18 -17.70 17.60
CA GLN A 165 1.70 -18.80 16.82
C GLN A 165 0.57 -19.67 16.22
N VAL A 166 -0.46 -19.94 17.00
CA VAL A 166 -1.64 -20.68 16.52
C VAL A 166 -2.33 -19.90 15.40
N TYR A 167 -2.47 -18.58 15.57
CA TYR A 167 -3.07 -17.74 14.54
C TYR A 167 -2.24 -17.75 13.24
N ILE A 168 -0.91 -17.64 13.33
CA ILE A 168 -0.03 -17.69 12.18
C ILE A 168 -0.11 -19.05 11.46
N ASP A 169 -0.05 -20.15 12.20
CA ASP A 169 0.02 -21.49 11.63
C ASP A 169 -1.32 -21.93 11.01
N GLU A 170 -2.43 -21.60 11.66
CA GLU A 170 -3.77 -22.05 11.26
C GLU A 170 -4.51 -21.06 10.37
N PHE A 171 -4.09 -19.79 10.34
CA PHE A 171 -4.80 -18.73 9.64
C PHE A 171 -3.93 -18.00 8.61
N ASP A 172 -2.83 -17.33 9.05
CA ASP A 172 -2.04 -16.48 8.15
C ASP A 172 -1.32 -17.27 7.05
N ILE A 173 -0.57 -18.31 7.43
CA ILE A 173 0.19 -19.12 6.47
C ILE A 173 -0.74 -19.77 5.44
N PRO A 174 -1.86 -20.41 5.81
CA PRO A 174 -2.81 -20.95 4.84
C PRO A 174 -3.38 -19.89 3.90
N GLN A 175 -3.80 -18.72 4.41
CA GLN A 175 -4.34 -17.65 3.57
C GLN A 175 -3.29 -17.04 2.64
N ILE A 176 -2.04 -16.87 3.09
CA ILE A 176 -0.94 -16.41 2.23
C ILE A 176 -0.67 -17.42 1.11
N LYS A 177 -0.72 -18.72 1.41
CA LYS A 177 -0.62 -19.77 0.39
C LYS A 177 -1.73 -19.66 -0.66
N GLU A 178 -2.98 -19.42 -0.23
CA GLU A 178 -4.09 -19.19 -1.15
C GLU A 178 -3.85 -17.97 -2.04
N LEU A 179 -3.46 -16.84 -1.46
CA LEU A 179 -3.18 -15.60 -2.20
C LEU A 179 -2.06 -15.76 -3.24
N LEU A 180 -1.05 -16.57 -2.95
CA LEU A 180 0.09 -16.78 -3.84
C LEU A 180 -0.11 -17.90 -4.86
N THR A 181 -1.15 -18.72 -4.73
CA THR A 181 -1.39 -19.84 -5.66
C THR A 181 -2.62 -19.69 -6.53
N GLN A 182 -3.55 -18.77 -6.19
CA GLN A 182 -4.83 -18.65 -6.89
C GLN A 182 -4.91 -17.48 -7.88
N TYR A 183 -4.05 -16.44 -7.75
CA TYR A 183 -4.23 -15.16 -8.45
C TYR A 183 -3.11 -14.85 -9.45
N GLY A 184 -2.26 -15.82 -9.77
CA GLY A 184 -1.13 -15.66 -10.71
C GLY A 184 0.07 -14.97 -10.04
N ASP A 185 0.87 -14.26 -10.84
CA ASP A 185 2.10 -13.60 -10.36
C ASP A 185 1.77 -12.39 -9.49
N ILE A 186 2.21 -12.42 -8.23
CA ILE A 186 2.01 -11.36 -7.26
C ILE A 186 3.30 -10.57 -7.08
N LEU A 187 3.19 -9.23 -7.18
CA LEU A 187 4.33 -8.32 -7.04
C LEU A 187 4.87 -8.28 -5.62
N THR A 188 3.99 -8.19 -4.64
CA THR A 188 4.35 -8.07 -3.22
C THR A 188 3.22 -8.56 -2.32
N ILE A 189 3.58 -9.19 -1.20
CA ILE A 189 2.73 -9.23 -0.02
C ILE A 189 3.14 -8.07 0.88
N TRP A 190 2.28 -7.09 0.98
CA TRP A 190 2.44 -5.89 1.79
C TRP A 190 1.91 -6.16 3.20
N PHE A 191 2.79 -6.58 4.09
CA PHE A 191 2.46 -6.80 5.50
C PHE A 191 2.31 -5.48 6.26
N ASP A 192 1.58 -5.50 7.37
CA ASP A 192 1.39 -4.32 8.21
C ASP A 192 1.45 -4.66 9.70
N THR A 193 1.81 -3.68 10.53
CA THR A 193 1.88 -3.79 12.00
C THR A 193 2.98 -4.75 12.51
N PRO A 194 4.28 -4.41 12.31
CA PRO A 194 5.42 -5.30 12.56
C PRO A 194 5.74 -5.57 14.05
N SER A 195 5.21 -4.76 14.95
CA SER A 195 5.72 -4.63 16.32
C SER A 195 5.33 -5.77 17.28
N LEU A 196 4.47 -6.69 16.86
CA LEU A 196 3.94 -7.74 17.74
C LEU A 196 4.35 -9.16 17.33
N ILE A 197 5.18 -9.30 16.33
CA ILE A 197 5.63 -10.60 15.82
C ILE A 197 7.09 -10.86 16.19
N ARG A 198 7.42 -12.10 16.53
CA ARG A 198 8.80 -12.51 16.73
C ARG A 198 9.50 -12.76 15.39
N PRO A 199 10.85 -12.59 15.33
CA PRO A 199 11.61 -12.83 14.11
C PRO A 199 11.44 -14.24 13.52
N ASP A 200 11.31 -15.29 14.35
CA ASP A 200 11.09 -16.67 13.90
C ASP A 200 9.71 -16.84 13.23
N GLN A 201 8.69 -16.24 13.80
CA GLN A 201 7.33 -16.23 13.24
C GLN A 201 7.27 -15.45 11.92
N ALA A 202 7.89 -14.28 11.89
CA ALA A 202 7.98 -13.47 10.68
C ALA A 202 8.78 -14.17 9.57
N ALA A 203 9.86 -14.87 9.93
CA ALA A 203 10.64 -15.68 8.99
C ALA A 203 9.78 -16.77 8.35
N ALA A 204 8.93 -17.46 9.11
CA ALA A 204 8.03 -18.47 8.55
C ALA A 204 7.06 -17.90 7.51
N LEU A 205 6.51 -16.69 7.76
CA LEU A 205 5.65 -16.00 6.80
C LEU A 205 6.43 -15.57 5.54
N ARG A 206 7.60 -14.94 5.72
CA ARG A 206 8.47 -14.52 4.61
C ARG A 206 8.90 -15.71 3.75
N ASP A 207 9.34 -16.76 4.38
CA ASP A 207 9.86 -17.95 3.70
C ASP A 207 8.73 -18.67 2.93
N THR A 208 7.51 -18.68 3.47
CA THR A 208 6.30 -19.13 2.73
C THR A 208 6.09 -18.34 1.44
N VAL A 209 6.23 -17.00 1.49
CA VAL A 209 6.13 -16.16 0.29
C VAL A 209 7.20 -16.52 -0.73
N TYR A 210 8.46 -16.64 -0.27
CA TYR A 210 9.60 -16.87 -1.15
C TYR A 210 9.64 -18.27 -1.76
N GLU A 211 9.15 -19.28 -1.03
CA GLU A 211 9.03 -20.66 -1.53
C GLU A 211 8.00 -20.77 -2.65
N LEU A 212 6.86 -20.08 -2.51
CA LEU A 212 5.77 -20.16 -3.48
C LEU A 212 5.99 -19.26 -4.69
N GLN A 213 6.48 -18.04 -4.45
CA GLN A 213 6.76 -17.07 -5.51
C GLN A 213 8.10 -16.36 -5.24
N PRO A 214 9.24 -16.88 -5.74
CA PRO A 214 10.57 -16.30 -5.48
C PRO A 214 10.74 -14.84 -5.94
N ALA A 215 9.88 -14.37 -6.84
CA ALA A 215 9.86 -12.98 -7.35
C ALA A 215 8.90 -12.07 -6.58
N CYS A 216 8.07 -12.60 -5.68
CA CYS A 216 7.19 -11.82 -4.83
C CYS A 216 7.99 -11.12 -3.73
N LEU A 217 7.81 -9.81 -3.58
CA LEU A 217 8.54 -8.98 -2.62
C LEU A 217 7.81 -8.92 -1.28
N VAL A 218 8.57 -8.67 -0.22
CA VAL A 218 8.09 -8.51 1.15
C VAL A 218 8.62 -7.19 1.73
N ASN A 219 7.73 -6.36 2.28
CA ASN A 219 8.09 -5.09 2.91
C ASN A 219 8.54 -5.25 4.36
N SER A 220 9.20 -4.21 4.91
CA SER A 220 9.71 -4.21 6.29
C SER A 220 8.63 -4.19 7.38
N ARG A 221 7.36 -3.93 7.03
CA ARG A 221 6.27 -3.99 8.00
C ARG A 221 5.84 -5.42 8.36
N LEU A 222 6.53 -6.41 7.86
CA LEU A 222 6.42 -7.78 8.35
C LEU A 222 6.99 -7.91 9.77
N CYS A 223 8.19 -7.34 10.02
CA CYS A 223 8.84 -7.39 11.34
C CYS A 223 9.99 -6.38 11.39
N ASP A 224 10.09 -5.63 12.48
CA ASP A 224 11.15 -4.62 12.68
C ASP A 224 12.57 -5.20 12.76
N TYR A 225 12.70 -6.50 13.06
CA TYR A 225 13.96 -7.19 13.33
C TYR A 225 14.29 -8.27 12.30
N LEU A 226 13.61 -8.27 11.15
CA LEU A 226 13.86 -9.23 10.08
C LEU A 226 14.21 -8.50 8.78
N GLU A 227 15.26 -8.96 8.10
CA GLU A 227 15.60 -8.47 6.78
C GLU A 227 14.53 -8.86 5.75
N THR A 228 14.09 -7.87 4.97
CA THR A 228 13.08 -7.97 3.91
C THR A 228 13.56 -7.26 2.66
N ASP A 229 12.78 -7.29 1.58
CA ASP A 229 13.23 -6.78 0.28
C ASP A 229 13.29 -5.25 0.21
N TYR A 230 12.37 -4.55 0.88
CA TYR A 230 12.33 -3.08 0.88
C TYR A 230 11.74 -2.52 2.17
N ARG A 231 12.15 -1.29 2.50
CA ARG A 231 11.60 -0.56 3.64
C ARG A 231 10.29 0.12 3.28
N SER A 232 9.31 0.00 4.14
CA SER A 232 8.13 0.86 4.14
C SER A 232 8.31 1.96 5.18
N SER A 233 8.19 3.21 4.78
CA SER A 233 8.22 4.37 5.71
C SER A 233 6.98 4.39 6.60
N GLY A 234 6.95 5.29 7.57
CA GLY A 234 5.74 5.62 8.33
C GLY A 234 4.62 6.12 7.41
N ASP A 235 3.39 6.06 7.92
CA ASP A 235 2.20 6.49 7.17
C ASP A 235 2.25 7.98 6.88
N ASN A 236 2.08 8.36 5.62
CA ASN A 236 2.17 9.75 5.15
C ASN A 236 3.54 10.41 5.40
N GLU A 237 4.59 9.63 5.60
CA GLU A 237 5.94 10.13 5.87
C GLU A 237 6.86 9.98 4.66
N ILE A 238 7.57 11.06 4.31
CA ILE A 238 8.67 11.03 3.34
C ILE A 238 9.97 11.20 4.12
N PRO A 239 10.93 10.23 4.06
CA PRO A 239 12.20 10.35 4.74
C PRO A 239 12.92 11.67 4.44
N ALA A 240 13.50 12.30 5.46
CA ALA A 240 14.17 13.59 5.30
C ALA A 240 15.40 13.50 4.37
N VAL A 241 16.10 12.37 4.42
CA VAL A 241 17.33 12.12 3.64
C VAL A 241 17.14 10.99 2.65
N PRO A 242 17.87 11.00 1.51
CA PRO A 242 17.90 9.89 0.58
C PRO A 242 18.37 8.59 1.26
N SER A 243 17.81 7.45 0.84
CA SER A 243 18.28 6.12 1.23
C SER A 243 18.94 5.42 0.04
N ASN A 244 19.97 4.63 0.32
CA ASN A 244 20.54 3.71 -0.67
C ASN A 244 19.81 2.35 -0.69
N GLU A 245 19.01 2.07 0.34
CA GLU A 245 18.17 0.88 0.39
C GLU A 245 16.88 1.11 -0.39
N PRO A 246 16.33 0.07 -1.04
CA PRO A 246 15.01 0.15 -1.65
C PRO A 246 13.96 0.54 -0.60
N TRP A 247 13.11 1.50 -0.92
CA TRP A 247 12.07 1.95 0.00
C TRP A 247 10.82 2.47 -0.71
N GLU A 248 9.72 2.44 0.02
CA GLU A 248 8.42 2.92 -0.39
C GLU A 248 7.80 3.75 0.73
N THR A 249 7.04 4.76 0.36
CA THR A 249 6.11 5.42 1.27
C THR A 249 4.69 5.26 0.79
N CYS A 250 3.76 5.03 1.73
CA CYS A 250 2.33 5.04 1.46
C CYS A 250 1.70 6.35 1.97
N MET A 251 0.82 6.93 1.16
CA MET A 251 0.16 8.20 1.46
C MET A 251 -1.32 8.14 1.10
N THR A 252 -2.16 8.78 1.90
CA THR A 252 -3.60 8.91 1.61
C THR A 252 -3.89 10.08 0.68
N MET A 253 -4.87 9.93 -0.21
CA MET A 253 -5.46 11.07 -0.93
C MET A 253 -6.47 11.83 -0.06
N GLY A 254 -7.12 11.14 0.88
CA GLY A 254 -8.11 11.69 1.80
C GLY A 254 -7.60 11.72 3.24
N HIS A 255 -8.51 11.88 4.19
CA HIS A 255 -8.19 11.89 5.64
C HIS A 255 -8.04 10.48 6.25
N ALA A 256 -8.55 9.44 5.60
CA ALA A 256 -8.47 8.04 6.02
C ALA A 256 -7.96 7.15 4.88
N TRP A 257 -7.57 5.92 5.21
CA TRP A 257 -7.21 4.91 4.21
C TRP A 257 -8.47 4.34 3.56
N GLY A 258 -9.48 3.94 4.36
CA GLY A 258 -10.77 3.48 3.89
C GLY A 258 -11.72 4.63 3.52
N TYR A 259 -12.87 4.26 2.97
CA TYR A 259 -13.89 5.20 2.51
C TYR A 259 -14.46 6.07 3.65
N THR A 260 -14.57 7.37 3.38
CA THR A 260 -15.27 8.35 4.22
C THR A 260 -16.20 9.22 3.38
N THR A 261 -17.21 9.79 4.00
CA THR A 261 -18.19 10.68 3.33
C THR A 261 -17.82 12.16 3.37
N ASP A 262 -16.66 12.51 3.90
CA ASP A 262 -16.23 13.93 4.00
C ASP A 262 -15.91 14.57 2.64
N GLY A 263 -15.73 13.74 1.60
CA GLY A 263 -15.52 14.21 0.22
C GLY A 263 -14.20 14.94 -0.01
N TYR A 264 -13.28 14.91 0.96
CA TYR A 264 -11.99 15.58 0.82
C TYR A 264 -10.98 14.69 0.11
N PHE A 265 -10.33 15.26 -0.90
CA PHE A 265 -9.15 14.67 -1.57
C PHE A 265 -8.12 15.77 -1.80
N GLY A 266 -6.87 15.49 -1.47
CA GLY A 266 -5.75 16.38 -1.70
C GLY A 266 -5.60 16.72 -3.19
N GLU A 267 -5.05 17.88 -3.48
CA GLU A 267 -4.85 18.36 -4.85
C GLU A 267 -3.75 17.55 -5.58
N ALA A 268 -3.96 17.29 -6.85
CA ALA A 268 -2.98 16.61 -7.71
C ALA A 268 -1.60 17.31 -7.68
N ARG A 269 -1.56 18.63 -7.54
CA ARG A 269 -0.32 19.41 -7.43
C ARG A 269 0.52 18.99 -6.24
N GLU A 270 -0.08 18.78 -5.08
CA GLU A 270 0.65 18.37 -3.87
C GLU A 270 1.08 16.91 -3.97
N MET A 271 0.28 16.05 -4.59
CA MET A 271 0.66 14.66 -4.88
C MET A 271 1.86 14.58 -5.83
N ILE A 272 1.91 15.44 -6.87
CA ILE A 272 3.07 15.55 -7.78
C ILE A 272 4.31 15.99 -7.01
N ARG A 273 4.19 16.94 -6.09
CA ARG A 273 5.30 17.39 -5.25
C ARG A 273 5.81 16.28 -4.34
N SER A 274 4.91 15.55 -3.70
CA SER A 274 5.25 14.39 -2.88
C SER A 274 5.94 13.32 -3.71
N LEU A 275 5.42 12.99 -4.88
CA LEU A 275 6.05 12.02 -5.79
C LEU A 275 7.45 12.47 -6.24
N ALA A 276 7.60 13.74 -6.61
CA ALA A 276 8.91 14.29 -6.98
C ALA A 276 9.91 14.23 -5.82
N ASP A 277 9.44 14.49 -4.59
CA ASP A 277 10.28 14.37 -3.40
C ASP A 277 10.70 12.93 -3.15
N VAL A 278 9.76 11.98 -3.18
CA VAL A 278 10.01 10.55 -3.01
C VAL A 278 11.01 10.03 -4.05
N VAL A 279 10.75 10.29 -5.33
CA VAL A 279 11.60 9.79 -6.42
C VAL A 279 12.99 10.45 -6.42
N SER A 280 13.08 11.73 -6.05
CA SER A 280 14.36 12.44 -5.90
C SER A 280 15.25 11.85 -4.79
N LYS A 281 14.68 11.06 -3.89
CA LYS A 281 15.35 10.35 -2.81
C LYS A 281 15.46 8.83 -3.03
N GLY A 282 15.02 8.35 -4.20
CA GLY A 282 15.16 6.95 -4.63
C GLY A 282 14.02 6.02 -4.22
N GLY A 283 12.93 6.55 -3.67
CA GLY A 283 11.77 5.77 -3.23
C GLY A 283 10.70 5.56 -4.29
N ASN A 284 9.73 4.73 -3.94
CA ASN A 284 8.44 4.56 -4.61
C ASN A 284 7.33 5.20 -3.78
N LEU A 285 6.33 5.76 -4.45
CA LEU A 285 5.11 6.27 -3.82
C LEU A 285 3.95 5.32 -4.08
N LEU A 286 3.29 4.90 -3.01
CA LEU A 286 2.05 4.12 -3.02
C LEU A 286 0.92 5.03 -2.53
N LEU A 287 0.11 5.56 -3.47
CA LEU A 287 -0.94 6.55 -3.18
C LEU A 287 -2.29 5.89 -3.01
N ASN A 288 -2.96 6.13 -1.90
CA ASN A 288 -4.16 5.40 -1.48
C ASN A 288 -5.48 6.05 -1.88
N VAL A 289 -6.42 5.19 -2.27
CA VAL A 289 -7.85 5.49 -2.37
C VAL A 289 -8.67 4.51 -1.54
N GLY A 290 -9.80 4.97 -1.00
CA GLY A 290 -10.81 4.15 -0.33
C GLY A 290 -12.07 4.07 -1.18
N PRO A 291 -12.35 2.97 -1.90
CA PRO A 291 -13.57 2.80 -2.67
C PRO A 291 -14.82 2.77 -1.80
N SER A 292 -15.94 3.22 -2.37
CA SER A 292 -17.26 3.20 -1.74
C SER A 292 -17.75 1.78 -1.43
N PRO A 293 -18.79 1.62 -0.60
CA PRO A 293 -19.41 0.32 -0.35
C PRO A 293 -19.93 -0.36 -1.62
N LEU A 294 -20.23 0.41 -2.66
CA LEU A 294 -20.69 -0.11 -3.95
C LEU A 294 -19.56 -0.50 -4.90
N GLY A 295 -18.28 -0.26 -4.51
CA GLY A 295 -17.11 -0.64 -5.30
C GLY A 295 -16.64 0.43 -6.29
N GLU A 296 -16.97 1.70 -6.07
CA GLU A 296 -16.56 2.80 -6.93
C GLU A 296 -15.42 3.60 -6.28
N ILE A 297 -14.38 3.91 -7.02
CA ILE A 297 -13.42 4.94 -6.60
C ILE A 297 -14.16 6.28 -6.59
N PRO A 298 -14.13 7.06 -5.48
CA PRO A 298 -14.86 8.32 -5.38
C PRO A 298 -14.55 9.30 -6.51
N GLN A 299 -15.56 9.99 -7.03
CA GLN A 299 -15.41 10.91 -8.17
C GLN A 299 -14.37 12.01 -7.92
N GLY A 300 -14.28 12.53 -6.68
CA GLY A 300 -13.25 13.51 -6.32
C GLY A 300 -11.84 12.94 -6.47
N ALA A 301 -11.60 11.70 -6.02
CA ALA A 301 -10.33 11.02 -6.23
C ALA A 301 -10.04 10.80 -7.72
N GLN A 302 -11.02 10.35 -8.49
CA GLN A 302 -10.87 10.16 -9.94
C GLN A 302 -10.49 11.47 -10.64
N ALA A 303 -11.10 12.60 -10.25
CA ALA A 303 -10.80 13.91 -10.85
C ALA A 303 -9.34 14.34 -10.58
N GLU A 304 -8.83 14.14 -9.37
CA GLU A 304 -7.43 14.45 -9.04
C GLU A 304 -6.46 13.48 -9.72
N LEU A 305 -6.77 12.18 -9.79
CA LEU A 305 -5.99 11.19 -10.52
C LEU A 305 -5.93 11.49 -12.03
N ALA A 306 -7.01 12.00 -12.61
CA ALA A 306 -7.00 12.43 -14.02
C ALA A 306 -6.07 13.62 -14.27
N LYS A 307 -5.99 14.58 -13.32
CA LYS A 307 -5.03 15.70 -13.38
C LYS A 307 -3.58 15.19 -13.26
N LEU A 308 -3.32 14.22 -12.37
CA LEU A 308 -2.03 13.53 -12.30
C LEU A 308 -1.67 12.90 -13.65
N GLY A 309 -2.58 12.16 -14.25
CA GLY A 309 -2.38 11.55 -15.58
C GLY A 309 -2.08 12.56 -16.68
N ALA A 310 -2.75 13.72 -16.65
CA ALA A 310 -2.46 14.81 -17.59
C ALA A 310 -1.03 15.34 -17.45
N TRP A 311 -0.56 15.44 -16.21
CA TRP A 311 0.82 15.83 -15.91
C TRP A 311 1.82 14.73 -16.35
N PHE A 312 1.53 13.46 -16.08
CA PHE A 312 2.41 12.34 -16.44
C PHE A 312 2.62 12.19 -17.93
N ARG A 313 1.60 12.44 -18.75
CA ARG A 313 1.73 12.41 -20.22
C ARG A 313 2.80 13.35 -20.77
N LYS A 314 3.08 14.43 -20.05
CA LYS A 314 4.11 15.42 -20.44
C LYS A 314 5.44 15.16 -19.72
N ASN A 315 5.40 14.80 -18.46
CA ASN A 315 6.55 14.87 -17.55
C ASN A 315 7.02 13.49 -17.04
N GLY A 316 6.38 12.38 -17.48
CA GLY A 316 6.68 11.04 -16.96
C GLY A 316 8.13 10.60 -17.15
N GLU A 317 8.85 11.15 -18.13
CA GLU A 317 10.28 10.87 -18.31
C GLU A 317 11.15 11.38 -17.14
N ALA A 318 10.66 12.35 -16.37
CA ALA A 318 11.33 12.88 -15.19
C ALA A 318 11.14 12.00 -13.94
N ILE A 319 10.27 10.98 -14.02
CA ILE A 319 9.94 10.06 -12.95
C ILE A 319 10.48 8.66 -13.25
N TYR A 320 10.07 8.07 -14.39
CA TYR A 320 10.40 6.68 -14.72
C TYR A 320 11.81 6.50 -15.24
N GLY A 321 12.50 5.45 -14.74
CA GLY A 321 13.86 5.14 -15.11
C GLY A 321 14.85 6.20 -14.63
N THR A 322 14.49 6.99 -13.62
CA THR A 322 15.38 7.97 -13.01
C THR A 322 16.04 7.43 -11.75
N SER A 323 17.24 7.86 -11.49
CA SER A 323 17.95 7.71 -10.23
C SER A 323 17.72 8.93 -9.32
N PRO A 324 18.01 8.80 -8.01
CA PRO A 324 17.94 9.91 -7.06
C PRO A 324 18.74 11.13 -7.49
N SER A 325 18.44 12.26 -6.84
CA SER A 325 19.21 13.48 -7.00
C SER A 325 20.71 13.23 -6.80
N PRO A 326 21.58 13.68 -7.71
CA PRO A 326 23.02 13.57 -7.53
C PRO A 326 23.59 14.59 -6.53
N PHE A 327 22.77 15.52 -6.04
CA PHE A 327 23.19 16.56 -5.13
C PHE A 327 23.02 16.12 -3.67
N LYS A 328 24.04 16.37 -2.86
CA LYS A 328 23.99 16.05 -1.40
C LYS A 328 22.89 16.82 -0.68
N GLN A 329 22.59 18.04 -1.12
CA GLN A 329 21.52 18.87 -0.56
C GLN A 329 20.48 19.12 -1.64
N GLN A 330 19.22 18.92 -1.26
CA GLN A 330 18.11 19.27 -2.14
C GLN A 330 18.00 20.79 -2.28
N PRO A 331 17.77 21.29 -3.48
CA PRO A 331 17.60 22.73 -3.68
C PRO A 331 16.33 23.23 -3.00
N SER A 332 16.37 24.45 -2.45
CA SER A 332 15.23 25.07 -1.76
C SER A 332 14.04 25.41 -2.69
N TRP A 333 14.30 25.47 -4.00
CA TRP A 333 13.28 25.80 -4.99
C TRP A 333 12.53 24.58 -5.54
N GLY A 334 12.96 23.35 -5.21
CA GLY A 334 12.29 22.17 -5.73
C GLY A 334 13.07 20.87 -5.52
N LYS A 335 12.92 19.95 -6.45
CA LYS A 335 13.55 18.62 -6.42
C LYS A 335 14.26 18.32 -7.74
N VAL A 336 15.17 17.33 -7.69
CA VAL A 336 15.96 16.92 -8.86
C VAL A 336 15.96 15.40 -8.96
N THR A 337 15.75 14.89 -10.18
CA THR A 337 16.02 13.50 -10.53
C THR A 337 17.05 13.45 -11.67
N ARG A 338 17.64 12.27 -11.90
CA ARG A 338 18.67 12.10 -12.92
C ARG A 338 18.38 10.88 -13.77
N LYS A 339 18.61 11.01 -15.10
CA LYS A 339 18.62 9.88 -16.03
C LYS A 339 19.82 9.99 -16.96
N GLY A 340 20.81 9.14 -16.74
CA GLY A 340 22.09 9.24 -17.45
C GLY A 340 22.74 10.61 -17.23
N ASN A 341 22.90 11.39 -18.30
CA ASN A 341 23.48 12.75 -18.27
C ASN A 341 22.42 13.85 -18.22
N THR A 342 21.15 13.52 -18.07
CA THR A 342 20.05 14.48 -17.99
C THR A 342 19.62 14.67 -16.55
N LEU A 343 19.47 15.91 -16.10
CA LEU A 343 18.85 16.30 -14.84
C LEU A 343 17.46 16.82 -15.12
N TYR A 344 16.47 16.33 -14.37
CA TYR A 344 15.11 16.85 -14.37
C TYR A 344 14.88 17.69 -13.12
N LEU A 345 14.47 18.94 -13.32
CA LEU A 345 14.33 19.94 -12.27
C LEU A 345 12.83 20.21 -12.04
N PHE A 346 12.33 19.84 -10.88
CA PHE A 346 10.96 20.11 -10.44
C PHE A 346 10.93 21.45 -9.71
N ILE A 347 10.54 22.52 -10.40
CA ILE A 347 10.54 23.88 -9.87
C ILE A 347 9.19 24.14 -9.24
N TYR A 348 9.14 24.31 -7.92
CA TYR A 348 7.89 24.50 -7.17
C TYR A 348 7.42 25.96 -7.13
N ASP A 349 8.35 26.90 -7.19
CA ASP A 349 8.07 28.34 -7.21
C ASP A 349 8.31 28.91 -8.61
N GLN A 350 7.21 29.08 -9.35
CA GLN A 350 7.24 29.62 -10.71
C GLN A 350 7.48 31.14 -10.79
N SER A 351 7.46 31.85 -9.65
CA SER A 351 7.78 33.28 -9.63
C SER A 351 9.27 33.57 -9.69
N ARG A 352 10.11 32.57 -9.47
CA ARG A 352 11.56 32.71 -9.53
C ARG A 352 12.05 32.96 -10.96
N LYS A 353 12.84 34.01 -11.13
CA LYS A 353 13.51 34.31 -12.39
C LYS A 353 14.76 33.49 -12.59
N ASP A 354 15.44 33.13 -11.50
CA ASP A 354 16.69 32.40 -11.46
C ASP A 354 16.64 31.22 -10.48
N ILE A 355 17.28 30.12 -10.85
CA ILE A 355 17.51 28.95 -10.01
C ILE A 355 18.99 28.64 -9.93
N GLY A 356 19.52 28.40 -8.75
CA GLY A 356 20.89 27.98 -8.51
C GLY A 356 20.97 26.46 -8.33
N LEU A 357 21.95 25.83 -8.96
CA LEU A 357 22.33 24.43 -8.80
C LEU A 357 23.75 24.35 -8.21
N SER A 358 23.85 24.37 -6.89
CA SER A 358 25.12 24.17 -6.20
C SER A 358 25.62 22.74 -6.36
N GLY A 359 26.90 22.58 -6.68
CA GLY A 359 27.53 21.25 -6.86
C GLY A 359 27.44 20.70 -8.29
N LEU A 360 26.93 21.48 -9.24
CA LEU A 360 27.00 21.11 -10.66
C LEU A 360 28.30 21.64 -11.25
N TYR A 361 29.26 20.72 -11.50
CA TYR A 361 30.57 21.05 -12.06
C TYR A 361 30.66 20.76 -13.56
N SER A 362 29.71 20.01 -14.11
CA SER A 362 29.68 19.67 -15.54
C SER A 362 29.16 20.84 -16.37
N LYS A 363 29.69 20.99 -17.59
CA LYS A 363 29.16 21.94 -18.55
C LYS A 363 27.73 21.59 -18.94
N VAL A 364 26.83 22.55 -18.81
CA VAL A 364 25.45 22.43 -19.32
C VAL A 364 25.49 22.62 -20.84
N LEU A 365 25.03 21.61 -21.59
CA LEU A 365 25.00 21.62 -23.04
C LEU A 365 23.68 22.18 -23.58
N SER A 366 22.56 21.91 -22.89
CA SER A 366 21.24 22.42 -23.25
C SER A 366 20.35 22.48 -22.03
N CYS A 367 19.32 23.31 -22.08
CA CYS A 367 18.24 23.38 -21.12
C CYS A 367 16.92 23.58 -21.88
N LYS A 368 15.90 22.84 -21.52
CA LYS A 368 14.56 22.96 -22.12
C LYS A 368 13.47 22.86 -21.06
N HIS A 369 12.31 23.42 -21.32
CA HIS A 369 11.10 23.21 -20.57
C HIS A 369 10.38 21.96 -21.11
N LEU A 370 9.90 21.08 -20.22
CA LEU A 370 9.07 19.92 -20.58
C LEU A 370 7.61 20.31 -20.77
#